data_0303a4303e6ed9e5344c8a8fed7e8ec2
#
_entry.id   0303a4303e6ed9e5344c8a8fed7e8ec2
#
_cell.length_a   1.000
_cell.length_b   1.000
_cell.length_c   1.000
_cell.angle_alpha   90.00
_cell.angle_beta   90.00
_cell.angle_gamma   90.00
#
_symmetry.space_group_name_H-M   'P 1'
#
loop_
_entity.id
_entity.type
_entity.pdbx_description
1 polymer ?
#
loop_
_entity_poly.entity_id
_entity_poly.type
_entity_poly.pdbx_seq_one_letter_code
_entity_poly.pdbx_strand_id
1 'polypeptide(L)'
;MICPSSLSALPVNPSDPPVAPRFNQPLGGDEVPRFAGIATMMRLPHQPTTEGLDACFVGVPFDLGTSNRSGARFGPRQVRSESVLLRPYNMATRAAPFDSLQVADIGDVATNAYNIVDSIDRIEAAYDRIVANGCRPITIGGDHTIAWPILRALHKKYGPIGVVHVDAHADVNDTMGGEKIAHGTPFRRAVEEGLLDCQRVVQIGLRGTGYHADDFDWCREQGFRVVQAEECWHKSLVPLMKDVAERVAGAANGPVYLSFDIDGLDPSFAPGTGTPEIGGLSVHQGLEIIRGLRGLNIVGADLVEISPPYDPQGTTALVGANLAFEMLCVLPGVQYRA
;
A
#
# COMPACT_ATOMS: atom_id res chain seq x y z
N MET A 1 24.15 40.47 -19.91
CA MET A 1 24.80 39.27 -20.41
C MET A 1 25.54 38.65 -19.23
N ILE A 2 25.02 37.64 -18.60
CA ILE A 2 25.67 36.86 -17.54
C ILE A 2 25.89 35.50 -18.15
N CYS A 3 27.16 35.13 -18.29
CA CYS A 3 27.63 33.88 -18.88
C CYS A 3 27.28 32.71 -17.93
N PRO A 4 26.73 31.58 -18.39
CA PRO A 4 26.55 30.44 -17.53
C PRO A 4 27.93 29.77 -17.28
N SER A 5 28.35 29.70 -16.02
CA SER A 5 29.53 28.94 -15.61
C SER A 5 29.25 27.45 -15.83
N SER A 6 29.97 26.88 -16.77
CA SER A 6 30.05 25.42 -16.95
C SER A 6 30.63 24.78 -15.68
N LEU A 7 29.82 24.10 -14.93
CA LEU A 7 30.27 23.14 -13.93
C LEU A 7 30.88 21.95 -14.68
N SER A 8 32.18 22.02 -14.95
CA SER A 8 32.95 20.88 -15.40
C SER A 8 32.96 19.84 -14.27
N ALA A 9 32.49 18.62 -14.57
CA ALA A 9 32.65 17.50 -13.66
C ALA A 9 34.14 17.36 -13.32
N LEU A 10 34.47 17.35 -12.03
CA LEU A 10 35.83 17.09 -11.54
C LEU A 10 36.28 15.70 -12.05
N PRO A 11 37.52 15.53 -12.47
CA PRO A 11 38.02 14.23 -12.94
C PRO A 11 37.96 13.24 -11.78
N VAL A 12 37.36 12.07 -12.01
CA VAL A 12 37.33 10.95 -11.06
C VAL A 12 38.76 10.41 -10.90
N ASN A 13 39.26 10.45 -9.65
CA ASN A 13 40.58 9.94 -9.31
C ASN A 13 40.57 8.40 -9.39
N PRO A 14 41.52 7.70 -10.09
CA PRO A 14 41.56 6.24 -10.17
C PRO A 14 41.70 5.50 -8.84
N SER A 15 42.03 6.21 -7.76
CA SER A 15 42.12 5.68 -6.39
C SER A 15 40.83 5.80 -5.60
N ASP A 16 39.75 6.39 -6.13
CA ASP A 16 38.48 6.46 -5.45
C ASP A 16 37.83 5.06 -5.40
N PRO A 17 37.20 4.70 -4.25
CA PRO A 17 36.51 3.44 -4.15
C PRO A 17 35.41 3.36 -5.21
N PRO A 18 35.09 2.16 -5.73
CA PRO A 18 34.06 2.02 -6.76
C PRO A 18 32.78 2.71 -6.31
N VAL A 19 32.27 3.61 -7.16
CA VAL A 19 31.02 4.31 -6.91
C VAL A 19 29.96 3.24 -6.67
N ALA A 20 29.33 3.27 -5.49
CA ALA A 20 28.25 2.34 -5.15
C ALA A 20 27.18 2.34 -6.25
N PRO A 21 26.54 1.20 -6.56
CA PRO A 21 25.55 1.12 -7.61
C PRO A 21 24.51 2.22 -7.41
N ARG A 22 24.28 3.01 -8.44
CA ARG A 22 23.36 4.14 -8.39
C ARG A 22 21.94 3.60 -8.50
N PHE A 23 21.23 3.60 -7.40
CA PHE A 23 19.79 3.30 -7.38
C PHE A 23 18.98 4.38 -8.11
N ASN A 24 17.81 4.01 -8.63
CA ASN A 24 16.84 4.96 -9.16
C ASN A 24 16.49 6.02 -8.12
N GLN A 25 16.43 7.26 -8.54
CA GLN A 25 16.07 8.41 -7.69
C GLN A 25 14.80 9.08 -8.20
N PRO A 26 13.95 9.59 -7.30
CA PRO A 26 12.90 10.52 -7.69
C PRO A 26 13.49 11.75 -8.38
N LEU A 27 12.86 12.17 -9.48
CA LEU A 27 13.31 13.35 -10.23
C LEU A 27 13.16 14.62 -9.39
N GLY A 28 14.24 15.41 -9.26
CA GLY A 28 14.29 16.63 -8.48
C GLY A 28 13.42 17.77 -9.05
N GLY A 29 12.90 18.63 -8.18
CA GLY A 29 12.15 19.82 -8.59
C GLY A 29 13.00 20.85 -9.33
N ASP A 30 14.32 20.80 -9.16
CA ASP A 30 15.29 21.67 -9.83
C ASP A 30 15.64 21.16 -11.24
N GLU A 31 15.44 19.87 -11.51
CA GLU A 31 15.64 19.26 -12.83
C GLU A 31 14.42 19.49 -13.73
N VAL A 32 13.22 19.20 -13.21
CA VAL A 32 11.94 19.41 -13.91
C VAL A 32 10.93 19.95 -12.90
N PRO A 33 10.18 21.03 -13.22
CA PRO A 33 9.13 21.55 -12.34
C PRO A 33 8.14 20.46 -11.93
N ARG A 34 7.64 20.48 -10.67
CA ARG A 34 6.74 19.45 -10.14
C ARG A 34 5.43 19.25 -10.90
N PHE A 35 4.96 20.30 -11.58
CA PHE A 35 3.74 20.27 -12.39
C PHE A 35 3.97 19.74 -13.82
N ALA A 36 5.20 19.32 -14.17
CA ALA A 36 5.58 18.89 -15.52
C ALA A 36 6.16 17.46 -15.50
N GLY A 37 6.20 16.86 -16.68
CA GLY A 37 6.74 15.50 -16.90
C GLY A 37 5.67 14.41 -16.80
N ILE A 38 6.12 13.14 -16.83
CA ILE A 38 5.25 11.98 -16.72
C ILE A 38 4.91 11.77 -15.24
N ALA A 39 3.61 11.62 -14.94
CA ALA A 39 3.12 11.37 -13.60
C ALA A 39 3.35 9.90 -13.21
N THR A 40 4.54 9.59 -12.71
CA THR A 40 4.87 8.35 -12.01
C THR A 40 4.87 8.59 -10.50
N MET A 41 4.81 7.52 -9.70
CA MET A 41 4.89 7.65 -8.25
C MET A 41 6.21 8.32 -7.85
N MET A 42 6.11 9.44 -7.11
CA MET A 42 7.24 10.29 -6.69
C MET A 42 8.16 10.72 -7.84
N ARG A 43 7.68 10.71 -9.09
CA ARG A 43 8.46 11.00 -10.30
C ARG A 43 9.66 10.04 -10.49
N LEU A 44 9.50 8.79 -10.05
CA LEU A 44 10.44 7.69 -10.31
C LEU A 44 10.48 7.34 -11.80
N PRO A 45 11.55 6.71 -12.29
CA PRO A 45 11.54 6.13 -13.62
C PRO A 45 10.35 5.18 -13.82
N HIS A 46 9.71 5.27 -14.99
CA HIS A 46 8.76 4.26 -15.43
C HIS A 46 9.52 3.08 -16.03
N GLN A 47 9.34 1.89 -15.44
CA GLN A 47 9.95 0.66 -15.91
C GLN A 47 8.87 -0.42 -16.02
N PRO A 48 8.51 -0.89 -17.22
CA PRO A 48 7.33 -1.77 -17.40
C PRO A 48 7.55 -3.21 -16.90
N THR A 49 8.76 -3.53 -16.41
CA THR A 49 9.10 -4.85 -15.85
C THR A 49 9.74 -4.70 -14.48
N THR A 50 9.71 -5.78 -13.68
CA THR A 50 10.33 -5.82 -12.34
C THR A 50 11.75 -6.38 -12.35
N GLU A 51 12.37 -6.56 -13.52
CA GLU A 51 13.73 -7.04 -13.63
C GLU A 51 14.71 -6.07 -12.95
N GLY A 52 15.49 -6.60 -12.01
CA GLY A 52 16.48 -5.82 -11.25
C GLY A 52 15.87 -4.88 -10.20
N LEU A 53 14.55 -4.92 -9.95
CA LEU A 53 13.91 -4.13 -8.90
C LEU A 53 13.80 -4.90 -7.59
N ASP A 54 14.10 -4.23 -6.48
CA ASP A 54 13.82 -4.70 -5.11
C ASP A 54 12.38 -4.43 -4.70
N ALA A 55 11.83 -3.29 -5.13
CA ALA A 55 10.44 -2.90 -4.90
C ALA A 55 9.89 -2.11 -6.10
N CYS A 56 8.57 -2.12 -6.26
CA CYS A 56 7.90 -1.32 -7.29
C CYS A 56 6.62 -0.70 -6.77
N PHE A 57 6.28 0.47 -7.34
CA PHE A 57 4.91 0.98 -7.28
C PHE A 57 4.15 0.46 -8.50
N VAL A 58 2.93 -0.03 -8.26
CA VAL A 58 2.06 -0.57 -9.31
C VAL A 58 0.62 -0.11 -9.07
N GLY A 59 -0.04 0.38 -10.11
CA GLY A 59 -1.44 0.76 -10.05
C GLY A 59 -2.36 -0.39 -10.43
N VAL A 60 -3.52 -0.49 -9.77
CA VAL A 60 -4.61 -1.38 -10.16
C VAL A 60 -5.90 -0.58 -10.30
N PRO A 61 -6.15 0.04 -11.48
CA PRO A 61 -7.32 0.89 -11.72
C PRO A 61 -8.58 0.05 -11.86
N PHE A 62 -9.24 -0.26 -10.74
CA PHE A 62 -10.36 -1.18 -10.66
C PHE A 62 -11.40 -0.72 -9.64
N ASP A 63 -12.72 -0.82 -9.92
CA ASP A 63 -13.81 -0.53 -8.99
C ASP A 63 -15.13 -1.24 -9.37
N LEU A 64 -15.02 -2.42 -9.97
CA LEU A 64 -16.21 -3.22 -10.31
C LEU A 64 -16.81 -3.94 -9.10
N GLY A 65 -16.08 -4.04 -8.00
CA GLY A 65 -16.56 -4.63 -6.74
C GLY A 65 -17.17 -3.64 -5.77
N THR A 66 -17.18 -2.35 -6.09
CA THR A 66 -17.64 -1.27 -5.20
C THR A 66 -19.16 -1.26 -5.04
N SER A 67 -19.64 -1.17 -3.79
CA SER A 67 -21.07 -1.20 -3.45
C SER A 67 -21.74 0.17 -3.42
N ASN A 68 -20.99 1.27 -3.28
CA ASN A 68 -21.55 2.61 -3.09
C ASN A 68 -20.89 3.63 -4.03
N ARG A 69 -19.98 4.46 -3.57
CA ARG A 69 -19.36 5.55 -4.35
C ARG A 69 -18.27 5.03 -5.26
N SER A 70 -18.57 4.75 -6.53
CA SER A 70 -17.57 4.36 -7.53
C SER A 70 -16.56 5.47 -7.79
N GLY A 71 -15.36 5.13 -8.25
CA GLY A 71 -14.30 6.08 -8.61
C GLY A 71 -12.92 5.67 -8.13
N ALA A 72 -12.79 4.59 -7.36
CA ALA A 72 -11.51 4.07 -6.91
C ALA A 72 -10.58 3.69 -8.09
N ARG A 73 -11.12 3.38 -9.27
CA ARG A 73 -10.34 3.18 -10.51
C ARG A 73 -9.47 4.37 -10.90
N PHE A 74 -9.78 5.58 -10.43
CA PHE A 74 -8.98 6.79 -10.66
C PHE A 74 -7.91 7.02 -9.59
N GLY A 75 -7.95 6.28 -8.49
CA GLY A 75 -7.02 6.38 -7.36
C GLY A 75 -5.56 6.33 -7.79
N PRO A 76 -5.11 5.31 -8.54
CA PRO A 76 -3.70 5.18 -8.95
C PRO A 76 -3.16 6.43 -9.66
N ARG A 77 -3.93 6.99 -10.58
CA ARG A 77 -3.54 8.21 -11.31
C ARG A 77 -3.46 9.42 -10.41
N GLN A 78 -4.44 9.63 -9.52
CA GLN A 78 -4.47 10.79 -8.64
C GLN A 78 -3.35 10.72 -7.58
N VAL A 79 -3.11 9.56 -6.99
CA VAL A 79 -2.02 9.36 -6.02
C VAL A 79 -0.65 9.68 -6.65
N ARG A 80 -0.41 9.23 -7.89
CA ARG A 80 0.81 9.59 -8.63
C ARG A 80 0.92 11.11 -8.82
N SER A 81 -0.18 11.78 -9.17
CA SER A 81 -0.19 13.23 -9.35
C SER A 81 0.16 13.96 -8.05
N GLU A 82 -0.40 13.56 -6.92
CA GLU A 82 -0.12 14.18 -5.62
C GLU A 82 1.28 13.82 -5.07
N SER A 83 1.81 12.67 -5.46
CA SER A 83 3.12 12.18 -4.99
C SER A 83 4.31 13.06 -5.39
N VAL A 84 4.11 13.99 -6.33
CA VAL A 84 5.15 14.95 -6.78
C VAL A 84 5.65 15.87 -5.65
N LEU A 85 4.89 15.99 -4.55
CA LEU A 85 5.28 16.76 -3.37
C LEU A 85 6.24 16.02 -2.45
N LEU A 86 6.33 14.71 -2.58
CA LEU A 86 7.20 13.88 -1.73
C LEU A 86 8.67 14.04 -2.10
N ARG A 87 9.52 13.81 -1.10
CA ARG A 87 10.97 13.86 -1.22
C ARG A 87 11.57 12.50 -0.85
N PRO A 88 12.77 12.15 -1.36
CA PRO A 88 13.32 10.80 -1.28
C PRO A 88 13.70 10.35 0.14
N TYR A 89 13.83 11.25 1.09
CA TYR A 89 14.29 10.95 2.45
C TYR A 89 13.19 11.21 3.48
N ASN A 90 12.95 10.24 4.36
CA ASN A 90 11.96 10.39 5.44
C ASN A 90 12.61 11.05 6.66
N MET A 91 12.28 12.33 6.87
CA MET A 91 12.86 13.13 7.96
C MET A 91 12.51 12.61 9.35
N ALA A 92 11.35 11.98 9.54
CA ALA A 92 10.89 11.52 10.84
C ALA A 92 11.54 10.19 11.26
N THR A 93 11.62 9.24 10.31
CA THR A 93 12.16 7.90 10.56
C THR A 93 13.62 7.76 10.16
N ARG A 94 14.15 8.72 9.41
CA ARG A 94 15.48 8.70 8.77
C ARG A 94 15.67 7.60 7.74
N ALA A 95 14.57 7.04 7.22
CA ALA A 95 14.62 6.05 6.17
C ALA A 95 15.12 6.67 4.85
N ALA A 96 16.00 5.96 4.16
CA ALA A 96 16.59 6.33 2.89
C ALA A 96 16.35 5.20 1.84
N PRO A 97 15.08 4.95 1.45
CA PRO A 97 14.75 3.81 0.59
C PRO A 97 15.45 3.87 -0.77
N PHE A 98 15.58 5.04 -1.38
CA PHE A 98 16.22 5.22 -2.69
C PHE A 98 17.76 5.20 -2.66
N ASP A 99 18.35 5.11 -1.48
CA ASP A 99 19.80 4.87 -1.32
C ASP A 99 20.10 3.40 -1.00
N SER A 100 19.06 2.57 -0.85
CA SER A 100 19.17 1.19 -0.37
C SER A 100 18.42 0.15 -1.18
N LEU A 101 17.42 0.56 -1.95
CA LEU A 101 16.60 -0.30 -2.80
C LEU A 101 16.51 0.24 -4.22
N GLN A 102 16.50 -0.67 -5.20
CA GLN A 102 16.19 -0.33 -6.58
C GLN A 102 14.66 -0.29 -6.74
N VAL A 103 14.12 0.91 -6.95
CA VAL A 103 12.68 1.16 -6.98
C VAL A 103 12.27 1.84 -8.29
N ALA A 104 11.14 1.44 -8.85
CA ALA A 104 10.53 2.10 -10.02
C ALA A 104 9.00 2.08 -9.92
N ASP A 105 8.35 2.90 -10.75
CA ASP A 105 6.93 2.79 -11.05
C ASP A 105 6.77 1.91 -12.30
N ILE A 106 6.06 0.80 -12.17
CA ILE A 106 5.87 -0.15 -13.29
C ILE A 106 4.58 0.09 -14.10
N GLY A 107 3.87 1.18 -13.79
CA GLY A 107 2.59 1.51 -14.43
C GLY A 107 1.41 0.78 -13.81
N ASP A 108 0.42 0.49 -14.62
CA ASP A 108 -0.85 -0.09 -14.18
C ASP A 108 -1.07 -1.50 -14.73
N VAL A 109 -1.74 -2.33 -13.92
CA VAL A 109 -2.28 -3.61 -14.38
C VAL A 109 -3.42 -3.35 -15.36
N ALA A 110 -3.38 -4.02 -16.51
CA ALA A 110 -4.42 -3.94 -17.53
C ALA A 110 -5.66 -4.75 -17.12
N THR A 111 -6.50 -4.16 -16.28
CA THR A 111 -7.79 -4.75 -15.87
C THR A 111 -8.82 -4.73 -17.00
N ASN A 112 -9.88 -5.53 -16.88
CA ASN A 112 -11.03 -5.50 -17.80
C ASN A 112 -12.17 -4.71 -17.15
N ALA A 113 -12.44 -3.51 -17.65
CA ALA A 113 -13.47 -2.62 -17.10
C ALA A 113 -14.91 -3.15 -17.20
N TYR A 114 -15.12 -4.28 -17.85
CA TYR A 114 -16.45 -4.86 -18.13
C TYR A 114 -16.64 -6.27 -17.54
N ASN A 115 -15.58 -6.85 -16.97
CA ASN A 115 -15.64 -8.22 -16.44
C ASN A 115 -14.78 -8.34 -15.18
N ILE A 116 -15.44 -8.54 -14.04
CA ILE A 116 -14.79 -8.66 -12.73
C ILE A 116 -13.91 -9.91 -12.65
N VAL A 117 -14.39 -11.06 -13.13
CA VAL A 117 -13.65 -12.34 -13.08
C VAL A 117 -12.39 -12.27 -13.93
N ASP A 118 -12.48 -11.79 -15.16
CA ASP A 118 -11.32 -11.59 -16.04
C ASP A 118 -10.32 -10.58 -15.44
N SER A 119 -10.80 -9.58 -14.70
CA SER A 119 -9.91 -8.64 -13.98
C SER A 119 -9.18 -9.33 -12.85
N ILE A 120 -9.83 -10.18 -12.06
CA ILE A 120 -9.19 -10.95 -10.97
C ILE A 120 -8.06 -11.82 -11.56
N ASP A 121 -8.33 -12.55 -12.64
CA ASP A 121 -7.33 -13.40 -13.30
C ASP A 121 -6.13 -12.58 -13.82
N ARG A 122 -6.39 -11.41 -14.41
CA ARG A 122 -5.33 -10.50 -14.91
C ARG A 122 -4.48 -9.92 -13.79
N ILE A 123 -5.10 -9.55 -12.68
CA ILE A 123 -4.38 -9.05 -11.49
C ILE A 123 -3.49 -10.16 -10.95
N GLU A 124 -4.03 -11.35 -10.71
CA GLU A 124 -3.25 -12.49 -10.22
C GLU A 124 -2.05 -12.78 -11.14
N ALA A 125 -2.27 -12.88 -12.45
CA ALA A 125 -1.21 -13.14 -13.43
C ALA A 125 -0.15 -12.01 -13.49
N ALA A 126 -0.53 -10.75 -13.26
CA ALA A 126 0.42 -9.65 -13.17
C ALA A 126 1.30 -9.78 -11.92
N TYR A 127 0.69 -10.09 -10.77
CA TYR A 127 1.42 -10.25 -9.52
C TYR A 127 2.29 -11.51 -9.48
N ASP A 128 1.87 -12.60 -10.12
CA ASP A 128 2.75 -13.76 -10.33
C ASP A 128 4.07 -13.35 -11.00
N ARG A 129 4.03 -12.47 -12.01
CA ARG A 129 5.23 -11.96 -12.69
C ARG A 129 6.05 -11.02 -11.79
N ILE A 130 5.37 -10.13 -11.05
CA ILE A 130 6.05 -9.18 -10.15
C ILE A 130 6.85 -9.93 -9.10
N VAL A 131 6.20 -10.88 -8.40
CA VAL A 131 6.84 -11.59 -7.30
C VAL A 131 7.84 -12.64 -7.75
N ALA A 132 7.72 -13.18 -8.96
CA ALA A 132 8.67 -14.15 -9.50
C ALA A 132 10.11 -13.60 -9.47
N ASN A 133 10.30 -12.32 -9.81
CA ASN A 133 11.58 -11.63 -9.80
C ASN A 133 12.07 -11.21 -8.41
N GLY A 134 11.31 -11.50 -7.33
CA GLY A 134 11.67 -11.11 -5.97
C GLY A 134 11.31 -9.67 -5.61
N CYS A 135 10.70 -8.94 -6.53
CA CYS A 135 10.24 -7.57 -6.31
C CYS A 135 9.07 -7.52 -5.31
N ARG A 136 9.08 -6.54 -4.42
CA ARG A 136 8.01 -6.30 -3.45
C ARG A 136 7.07 -5.21 -3.96
N PRO A 137 5.81 -5.52 -4.29
CA PRO A 137 4.87 -4.53 -4.77
C PRO A 137 4.36 -3.63 -3.64
N ILE A 138 4.29 -2.32 -3.93
CA ILE A 138 3.46 -1.36 -3.23
C ILE A 138 2.36 -0.97 -4.22
N THR A 139 1.19 -1.50 -3.97
CA THR A 139 0.04 -1.35 -4.85
C THR A 139 -0.71 -0.08 -4.54
N ILE A 140 -1.08 0.67 -5.55
CA ILE A 140 -2.04 1.77 -5.43
C ILE A 140 -3.31 1.26 -6.10
N GLY A 141 -4.31 0.96 -5.29
CA GLY A 141 -5.49 0.27 -5.74
C GLY A 141 -6.58 1.16 -6.27
N GLY A 142 -7.46 0.46 -6.81
CA GLY A 142 -8.86 0.57 -6.93
C GLY A 142 -9.58 0.18 -5.66
N ASP A 143 -10.67 -0.56 -5.79
CA ASP A 143 -11.43 -1.08 -4.66
C ASP A 143 -10.73 -2.29 -3.98
N HIS A 144 -11.16 -2.65 -2.78
CA HIS A 144 -10.49 -3.64 -1.95
C HIS A 144 -10.56 -5.09 -2.49
N THR A 145 -11.40 -5.37 -3.49
CA THR A 145 -11.47 -6.68 -4.16
C THR A 145 -10.08 -7.15 -4.62
N ILE A 146 -9.19 -6.21 -4.99
CA ILE A 146 -7.86 -6.51 -5.55
C ILE A 146 -6.94 -7.23 -4.58
N ALA A 147 -7.14 -7.12 -3.27
CA ALA A 147 -6.32 -7.79 -2.26
C ALA A 147 -6.35 -9.32 -2.43
N TRP A 148 -7.48 -9.90 -2.81
CA TRP A 148 -7.62 -11.34 -2.98
C TRP A 148 -6.71 -11.94 -4.08
N PRO A 149 -6.75 -11.49 -5.36
CA PRO A 149 -5.82 -12.01 -6.38
C PRO A 149 -4.35 -11.69 -6.09
N ILE A 150 -4.05 -10.59 -5.39
CA ILE A 150 -2.70 -10.28 -4.94
C ILE A 150 -2.23 -11.33 -3.92
N LEU A 151 -3.05 -11.63 -2.92
CA LEU A 151 -2.75 -12.65 -1.90
C LEU A 151 -2.58 -14.04 -2.52
N ARG A 152 -3.33 -14.41 -3.57
CA ARG A 152 -3.12 -15.66 -4.32
C ARG A 152 -1.70 -15.73 -4.90
N ALA A 153 -1.26 -14.68 -5.59
CA ALA A 153 0.08 -14.63 -6.18
C ALA A 153 1.19 -14.68 -5.10
N LEU A 154 1.02 -13.94 -4.00
CA LEU A 154 1.96 -13.95 -2.89
C LEU A 154 2.01 -15.32 -2.22
N HIS A 155 0.84 -15.95 -1.97
CA HIS A 155 0.76 -17.27 -1.35
C HIS A 155 1.51 -18.36 -2.14
N LYS A 156 1.40 -18.35 -3.47
CA LYS A 156 2.13 -19.30 -4.34
C LYS A 156 3.64 -19.25 -4.10
N LYS A 157 4.19 -18.08 -3.77
CA LYS A 157 5.62 -17.90 -3.54
C LYS A 157 6.04 -18.09 -2.09
N TYR A 158 5.26 -17.59 -1.16
CA TYR A 158 5.66 -17.46 0.24
C TYR A 158 4.93 -18.39 1.20
N GLY A 159 3.89 -19.11 0.72
CA GLY A 159 2.99 -19.87 1.59
C GLY A 159 2.04 -18.95 2.37
N PRO A 160 1.42 -19.44 3.47
CA PRO A 160 0.42 -18.69 4.22
C PRO A 160 0.94 -17.34 4.73
N ILE A 161 0.17 -16.27 4.47
CA ILE A 161 0.54 -14.87 4.68
C ILE A 161 -0.05 -14.37 5.99
N GLY A 162 0.75 -13.68 6.83
CA GLY A 162 0.25 -12.82 7.90
C GLY A 162 -0.22 -11.49 7.33
N VAL A 163 -1.26 -10.89 7.90
CA VAL A 163 -1.84 -9.64 7.37
C VAL A 163 -2.01 -8.60 8.46
N VAL A 164 -1.59 -7.38 8.18
CA VAL A 164 -2.08 -6.19 8.88
C VAL A 164 -3.07 -5.51 7.95
N HIS A 165 -4.32 -5.48 8.36
CA HIS A 165 -5.43 -4.89 7.62
C HIS A 165 -5.93 -3.65 8.37
N VAL A 166 -5.78 -2.48 7.76
CA VAL A 166 -6.28 -1.20 8.29
C VAL A 166 -7.49 -0.79 7.49
N ASP A 167 -8.63 -0.62 8.13
CA ASP A 167 -9.91 -0.47 7.45
C ASP A 167 -11.01 -0.03 8.44
N ALA A 168 -12.06 0.59 7.96
CA ALA A 168 -13.30 0.73 8.70
C ALA A 168 -14.11 -0.57 8.75
N HIS A 169 -13.94 -1.43 7.74
CA HIS A 169 -14.73 -2.65 7.48
C HIS A 169 -13.89 -3.90 7.69
N ALA A 170 -14.56 -5.03 7.92
CA ALA A 170 -13.85 -6.30 8.09
C ALA A 170 -13.53 -7.01 6.76
N ASP A 171 -14.28 -6.73 5.71
CA ASP A 171 -14.17 -7.28 4.35
C ASP A 171 -14.15 -8.82 4.28
N VAL A 172 -14.99 -9.42 5.12
CA VAL A 172 -15.14 -10.86 5.27
C VAL A 172 -16.57 -11.36 4.99
N ASN A 173 -17.37 -10.56 4.30
CA ASN A 173 -18.70 -10.98 3.91
C ASN A 173 -18.63 -12.24 3.04
N ASP A 174 -19.56 -13.17 3.23
CA ASP A 174 -19.64 -14.33 2.35
C ASP A 174 -20.10 -13.93 0.96
N THR A 175 -21.12 -13.07 0.89
CA THR A 175 -21.61 -12.49 -0.38
C THR A 175 -22.04 -11.03 -0.17
N MET A 176 -22.03 -10.26 -1.24
CA MET A 176 -22.66 -8.96 -1.36
C MET A 176 -23.63 -8.96 -2.53
N GLY A 177 -24.91 -8.71 -2.26
CA GLY A 177 -25.94 -8.84 -3.31
C GLY A 177 -26.05 -10.25 -3.95
N GLY A 178 -25.60 -11.28 -3.23
CA GLY A 178 -25.54 -12.66 -3.74
C GLY A 178 -24.23 -13.02 -4.46
N GLU A 179 -23.34 -12.04 -4.71
CA GLU A 179 -22.07 -12.24 -5.41
C GLU A 179 -20.92 -12.46 -4.42
N LYS A 180 -20.03 -13.39 -4.75
CA LYS A 180 -18.87 -13.74 -3.92
C LYS A 180 -17.66 -12.82 -4.13
N ILE A 181 -17.65 -12.05 -5.21
CA ILE A 181 -16.55 -11.16 -5.59
C ILE A 181 -17.05 -9.72 -5.48
N ALA A 182 -16.62 -9.03 -4.44
CA ALA A 182 -16.91 -7.62 -4.18
C ALA A 182 -15.86 -7.08 -3.21
N HIS A 183 -15.79 -5.75 -3.04
CA HIS A 183 -14.80 -5.11 -2.17
C HIS A 183 -14.92 -5.53 -0.70
N GLY A 184 -16.11 -5.91 -0.22
CA GLY A 184 -16.31 -6.38 1.16
C GLY A 184 -16.11 -7.91 1.35
N THR A 185 -15.47 -8.63 0.41
CA THR A 185 -15.36 -10.10 0.46
C THR A 185 -13.93 -10.66 0.36
N PRO A 186 -12.86 -9.87 0.08
CA PRO A 186 -11.56 -10.40 -0.32
C PRO A 186 -10.92 -11.27 0.77
N PHE A 187 -10.99 -10.88 2.03
CA PHE A 187 -10.38 -11.66 3.12
C PHE A 187 -11.16 -12.93 3.45
N ARG A 188 -12.48 -12.94 3.20
CA ARG A 188 -13.26 -14.18 3.26
C ARG A 188 -12.77 -15.18 2.22
N ARG A 189 -12.61 -14.74 0.98
CA ARG A 189 -12.07 -15.59 -0.11
C ARG A 189 -10.66 -16.07 0.23
N ALA A 190 -9.81 -15.19 0.75
CA ALA A 190 -8.45 -15.54 1.13
C ALA A 190 -8.38 -16.61 2.22
N VAL A 191 -9.28 -16.57 3.21
CA VAL A 191 -9.38 -17.62 4.26
C VAL A 191 -9.87 -18.92 3.67
N GLU A 192 -10.93 -18.90 2.87
CA GLU A 192 -11.51 -20.11 2.28
C GLU A 192 -10.52 -20.86 1.38
N GLU A 193 -9.60 -20.16 0.73
CA GLU A 193 -8.54 -20.74 -0.09
C GLU A 193 -7.27 -21.08 0.70
N GLY A 194 -7.24 -20.84 2.01
CA GLY A 194 -6.07 -21.12 2.86
C GLY A 194 -4.86 -20.23 2.57
N LEU A 195 -5.07 -19.03 2.01
CA LEU A 195 -3.98 -18.12 1.65
C LEU A 195 -3.35 -17.45 2.87
N LEU A 196 -4.09 -17.36 3.98
CA LEU A 196 -3.68 -16.65 5.18
C LEU A 196 -3.29 -17.59 6.32
N ASP A 197 -2.30 -17.18 7.10
CA ASP A 197 -2.13 -17.66 8.47
C ASP A 197 -3.02 -16.83 9.39
N CYS A 198 -4.23 -17.31 9.65
CA CYS A 198 -5.26 -16.57 10.37
C CYS A 198 -4.83 -16.14 11.78
N GLN A 199 -3.91 -16.87 12.43
CA GLN A 199 -3.37 -16.48 13.74
C GLN A 199 -2.44 -15.26 13.65
N ARG A 200 -1.98 -14.93 12.45
CA ARG A 200 -1.11 -13.79 12.15
C ARG A 200 -1.85 -12.67 11.40
N VAL A 201 -3.18 -12.65 11.47
CA VAL A 201 -4.01 -11.56 10.92
C VAL A 201 -4.42 -10.61 12.04
N VAL A 202 -4.25 -9.32 11.80
CA VAL A 202 -4.72 -8.23 12.67
C VAL A 202 -5.47 -7.21 11.84
N GLN A 203 -6.70 -6.92 12.22
CA GLN A 203 -7.54 -5.86 11.64
C GLN A 203 -7.58 -4.68 12.61
N ILE A 204 -7.37 -3.45 12.10
CA ILE A 204 -7.27 -2.23 12.92
C ILE A 204 -8.14 -1.13 12.31
N GLY A 205 -9.04 -0.57 13.11
CA GLY A 205 -9.87 0.56 12.70
C GLY A 205 -11.32 0.22 12.44
N LEU A 206 -11.71 -1.05 12.57
CA LEU A 206 -13.08 -1.51 12.34
C LEU A 206 -14.08 -0.73 13.20
N ARG A 207 -15.16 -0.25 12.59
CA ARG A 207 -16.13 0.60 13.28
C ARG A 207 -17.46 0.74 12.52
N GLY A 208 -18.27 1.68 12.95
CA GLY A 208 -19.50 2.06 12.29
C GLY A 208 -20.72 1.27 12.75
N THR A 209 -21.75 1.27 11.92
CA THR A 209 -22.98 0.54 12.18
C THR A 209 -22.93 -0.84 11.54
N GLY A 210 -23.29 -1.89 12.27
CA GLY A 210 -23.35 -3.26 11.78
C GLY A 210 -24.76 -3.69 11.42
N TYR A 211 -24.88 -4.80 10.72
CA TYR A 211 -26.15 -5.48 10.48
C TYR A 211 -26.59 -6.28 11.70
N HIS A 212 -25.61 -6.83 12.45
CA HIS A 212 -25.82 -7.67 13.62
C HIS A 212 -24.75 -7.40 14.68
N ALA A 213 -25.03 -7.76 15.92
CA ALA A 213 -24.11 -7.57 17.04
C ALA A 213 -22.83 -8.43 16.93
N ASP A 214 -22.85 -9.45 16.12
CA ASP A 214 -21.82 -10.46 15.91
C ASP A 214 -21.05 -10.30 14.58
N ASP A 215 -21.20 -9.15 13.89
CA ASP A 215 -20.57 -8.91 12.58
C ASP A 215 -19.05 -9.15 12.56
N PHE A 216 -18.34 -8.98 13.69
CA PHE A 216 -16.90 -9.25 13.80
C PHE A 216 -16.55 -10.62 14.39
N ASP A 217 -17.53 -11.44 14.79
CA ASP A 217 -17.26 -12.70 15.47
C ASP A 217 -16.65 -13.74 14.54
N TRP A 218 -17.10 -13.75 13.28
CA TRP A 218 -16.47 -14.62 12.28
C TRP A 218 -14.95 -14.38 12.17
N CYS A 219 -14.48 -13.12 12.20
CA CYS A 219 -13.06 -12.81 12.19
C CYS A 219 -12.34 -13.43 13.40
N ARG A 220 -12.91 -13.26 14.58
CA ARG A 220 -12.37 -13.81 15.84
C ARG A 220 -12.35 -15.32 15.85
N GLU A 221 -13.40 -15.97 15.32
CA GLU A 221 -13.49 -17.43 15.18
C GLU A 221 -12.43 -18.00 14.23
N GLN A 222 -12.06 -17.25 13.16
CA GLN A 222 -10.93 -17.64 12.31
C GLN A 222 -9.57 -17.44 12.99
N GLY A 223 -9.51 -16.73 14.10
CA GLY A 223 -8.28 -16.43 14.82
C GLY A 223 -7.72 -15.03 14.55
N PHE A 224 -8.43 -14.16 13.85
CA PHE A 224 -8.01 -12.78 13.65
C PHE A 224 -8.04 -11.99 14.97
N ARG A 225 -7.10 -11.08 15.14
CA ARG A 225 -7.19 -10.04 16.16
C ARG A 225 -7.91 -8.85 15.56
N VAL A 226 -9.07 -8.52 16.11
CA VAL A 226 -9.83 -7.32 15.77
C VAL A 226 -9.52 -6.23 16.77
N VAL A 227 -9.11 -5.06 16.29
CA VAL A 227 -8.88 -3.83 17.05
C VAL A 227 -9.83 -2.77 16.51
N GLN A 228 -10.87 -2.45 17.25
CA GLN A 228 -11.85 -1.46 16.83
C GLN A 228 -11.30 -0.03 16.95
N ALA A 229 -11.83 0.90 16.16
CA ALA A 229 -11.35 2.29 16.13
C ALA A 229 -11.43 2.96 17.51
N GLU A 230 -12.45 2.65 18.29
CA GLU A 230 -12.64 3.16 19.66
C GLU A 230 -11.48 2.79 20.59
N GLU A 231 -10.85 1.64 20.36
CA GLU A 231 -9.63 1.24 21.09
C GLU A 231 -8.42 2.12 20.75
N CYS A 232 -8.49 2.81 19.62
CA CYS A 232 -7.40 3.65 19.10
C CYS A 232 -7.55 5.13 19.47
N TRP A 233 -8.73 5.57 19.90
CA TRP A 233 -9.01 6.99 20.11
C TRP A 233 -8.12 7.65 21.15
N HIS A 234 -7.70 8.89 20.87
CA HIS A 234 -6.99 9.79 21.77
C HIS A 234 -5.67 9.27 22.34
N LYS A 235 -5.04 8.31 21.68
CA LYS A 235 -3.75 7.75 22.13
C LYS A 235 -2.83 7.42 20.95
N SER A 236 -1.54 7.32 21.24
CA SER A 236 -0.55 6.76 20.32
C SER A 236 -0.75 5.25 20.18
N LEU A 237 -0.57 4.75 18.96
CA LEU A 237 -0.66 3.33 18.65
C LEU A 237 0.71 2.61 18.75
N VAL A 238 1.78 3.30 19.08
CA VAL A 238 3.12 2.69 19.22
C VAL A 238 3.14 1.48 20.17
N PRO A 239 2.48 1.51 21.35
CA PRO A 239 2.39 0.32 22.21
C PRO A 239 1.60 -0.83 21.57
N LEU A 240 0.46 -0.52 20.92
CA LEU A 240 -0.35 -1.50 20.20
C LEU A 240 0.46 -2.17 19.08
N MET A 241 1.19 -1.36 18.31
CA MET A 241 1.95 -1.87 17.17
C MET A 241 3.11 -2.78 17.55
N LYS A 242 3.64 -2.69 18.76
CA LYS A 242 4.59 -3.66 19.28
C LYS A 242 3.97 -5.06 19.35
N ASP A 243 2.78 -5.17 19.94
CA ASP A 243 2.05 -6.45 20.07
C ASP A 243 1.59 -6.96 18.69
N VAL A 244 1.17 -6.03 17.81
CA VAL A 244 0.76 -6.35 16.42
C VAL A 244 1.96 -6.93 15.66
N ALA A 245 3.11 -6.28 15.71
CA ALA A 245 4.31 -6.71 15.01
C ALA A 245 4.77 -8.10 15.48
N GLU A 246 4.79 -8.36 16.79
CA GLU A 246 5.10 -9.67 17.35
C GLU A 246 4.14 -10.75 16.85
N ARG A 247 2.83 -10.45 16.81
CA ARG A 247 1.81 -11.39 16.36
C ARG A 247 1.95 -11.71 14.87
N VAL A 248 2.04 -10.71 14.00
CA VAL A 248 2.08 -10.93 12.55
C VAL A 248 3.41 -11.50 12.07
N ALA A 249 4.51 -11.25 12.79
CA ALA A 249 5.79 -11.88 12.53
C ALA A 249 5.72 -13.41 12.79
N GLY A 250 5.03 -13.81 13.85
CA GLY A 250 5.10 -15.18 14.32
C GLY A 250 6.53 -15.58 14.74
N ALA A 251 6.73 -16.83 15.09
CA ALA A 251 8.02 -17.32 15.61
C ALA A 251 9.20 -17.21 14.60
N ALA A 252 8.92 -17.25 13.31
CA ALA A 252 9.91 -17.31 12.23
C ALA A 252 10.06 -16.01 11.42
N ASN A 253 9.45 -14.90 11.83
CA ASN A 253 9.33 -13.68 11.03
C ASN A 253 8.84 -13.99 9.60
N GLY A 254 7.72 -14.69 9.52
CA GLY A 254 7.12 -15.16 8.26
C GLY A 254 6.65 -14.01 7.38
N PRO A 255 6.18 -14.30 6.15
CA PRO A 255 5.73 -13.29 5.20
C PRO A 255 4.54 -12.50 5.76
N VAL A 256 4.58 -11.17 5.59
CA VAL A 256 3.54 -10.24 6.03
C VAL A 256 3.08 -9.38 4.85
N TYR A 257 1.78 -9.24 4.70
CA TYR A 257 1.15 -8.30 3.78
C TYR A 257 0.50 -7.17 4.56
N LEU A 258 0.70 -5.93 4.12
CA LEU A 258 0.03 -4.75 4.65
C LEU A 258 -1.06 -4.32 3.67
N SER A 259 -2.31 -4.41 4.08
CA SER A 259 -3.45 -3.89 3.34
C SER A 259 -4.00 -2.67 4.07
N PHE A 260 -4.04 -1.55 3.39
CA PHE A 260 -4.50 -0.28 3.96
C PHE A 260 -5.64 0.29 3.12
N ASP A 261 -6.86 0.13 3.61
CA ASP A 261 -8.00 0.89 3.10
C ASP A 261 -7.93 2.32 3.62
N ILE A 262 -8.11 3.27 2.71
CA ILE A 262 -8.03 4.69 3.08
C ILE A 262 -9.18 5.11 3.99
N ASP A 263 -10.30 4.39 3.97
CA ASP A 263 -11.45 4.65 4.84
C ASP A 263 -11.23 4.20 6.30
N GLY A 264 -10.17 3.43 6.57
CA GLY A 264 -9.67 3.23 7.93
C GLY A 264 -9.36 4.55 8.63
N LEU A 265 -8.99 5.60 7.87
CA LEU A 265 -8.89 6.96 8.37
C LEU A 265 -10.27 7.60 8.51
N ASP A 266 -10.38 8.57 9.44
CA ASP A 266 -11.61 9.36 9.57
C ASP A 266 -11.85 10.22 8.31
N PRO A 267 -13.10 10.36 7.84
CA PRO A 267 -13.45 11.19 6.68
C PRO A 267 -13.04 12.65 6.77
N SER A 268 -12.74 13.16 7.97
CA SER A 268 -12.17 14.50 8.16
C SER A 268 -10.76 14.63 7.59
N PHE A 269 -10.04 13.52 7.42
CA PHE A 269 -8.70 13.44 6.82
C PHE A 269 -8.72 12.85 5.41
N ALA A 270 -9.63 11.90 5.15
CA ALA A 270 -9.69 11.16 3.89
C ALA A 270 -11.15 11.04 3.39
N PRO A 271 -11.75 12.17 2.92
CA PRO A 271 -13.15 12.17 2.45
C PRO A 271 -13.35 11.42 1.12
N GLY A 272 -12.28 11.25 0.33
CA GLY A 272 -12.31 10.68 -1.02
C GLY A 272 -12.27 9.16 -1.02
N THR A 273 -13.34 8.52 -0.51
CA THR A 273 -13.47 7.06 -0.48
C THR A 273 -14.90 6.62 -0.79
N GLY A 274 -15.08 5.31 -1.04
CA GLY A 274 -16.35 4.71 -1.44
C GLY A 274 -17.36 4.56 -0.31
N THR A 275 -16.91 4.13 0.84
CA THR A 275 -17.74 3.76 2.02
C THR A 275 -17.18 4.40 3.30
N PRO A 276 -17.21 5.75 3.42
CA PRO A 276 -16.64 6.44 4.57
C PRO A 276 -17.44 6.16 5.84
N GLU A 277 -16.74 5.88 6.94
CA GLU A 277 -17.27 5.75 8.29
C GLU A 277 -16.65 6.79 9.22
N ILE A 278 -17.47 7.46 10.06
CA ILE A 278 -16.97 8.47 11.01
C ILE A 278 -16.33 7.81 12.24
N GLY A 279 -15.53 8.59 12.99
CA GLY A 279 -14.84 8.08 14.18
C GLY A 279 -13.61 7.24 13.88
N GLY A 280 -12.99 7.44 12.72
CA GLY A 280 -11.83 6.69 12.24
C GLY A 280 -10.50 7.10 12.85
N LEU A 281 -9.44 6.51 12.30
CA LEU A 281 -8.08 6.81 12.67
C LEU A 281 -7.67 8.20 12.15
N SER A 282 -6.78 8.86 12.87
CA SER A 282 -6.09 10.04 12.35
C SER A 282 -4.95 9.63 11.42
N VAL A 283 -4.50 10.55 10.56
CA VAL A 283 -3.34 10.31 9.66
C VAL A 283 -2.09 9.93 10.46
N HIS A 284 -1.83 10.57 11.61
CA HIS A 284 -0.66 10.23 12.41
C HIS A 284 -0.75 8.82 13.02
N GLN A 285 -1.94 8.32 13.36
CA GLN A 285 -2.12 6.93 13.78
C GLN A 285 -1.89 5.96 12.62
N GLY A 286 -2.34 6.29 11.40
CA GLY A 286 -1.98 5.53 10.18
C GLY A 286 -0.46 5.45 9.96
N LEU A 287 0.25 6.57 10.17
CA LEU A 287 1.72 6.59 10.12
C LEU A 287 2.35 5.72 11.22
N GLU A 288 1.85 5.76 12.46
CA GLU A 288 2.34 4.90 13.56
C GLU A 288 2.13 3.41 13.24
N ILE A 289 1.00 3.04 12.63
CA ILE A 289 0.74 1.66 12.21
C ILE A 289 1.80 1.20 11.21
N ILE A 290 2.01 1.93 10.12
CA ILE A 290 2.98 1.55 9.08
C ILE A 290 4.39 1.49 9.67
N ARG A 291 4.82 2.51 10.40
CA ARG A 291 6.15 2.59 11.02
C ARG A 291 6.41 1.49 12.04
N GLY A 292 5.35 1.02 12.73
CA GLY A 292 5.42 -0.09 13.68
C GLY A 292 5.72 -1.44 13.04
N LEU A 293 5.61 -1.55 11.70
CA LEU A 293 5.92 -2.78 10.96
C LEU A 293 7.39 -2.88 10.54
N ARG A 294 8.21 -1.90 10.89
CA ARG A 294 9.65 -1.92 10.61
C ARG A 294 10.32 -3.17 11.18
N GLY A 295 11.09 -3.86 10.34
CA GLY A 295 11.81 -5.08 10.72
C GLY A 295 11.05 -6.37 10.41
N LEU A 296 9.80 -6.30 10.00
CA LEU A 296 9.03 -7.44 9.53
C LEU A 296 9.41 -7.84 8.11
N ASN A 297 9.16 -9.10 7.77
CA ASN A 297 9.30 -9.61 6.41
C ASN A 297 8.09 -9.21 5.56
N ILE A 298 7.98 -7.91 5.24
CA ILE A 298 6.91 -7.39 4.39
C ILE A 298 7.18 -7.84 2.95
N VAL A 299 6.27 -8.62 2.38
CA VAL A 299 6.36 -9.17 1.02
C VAL A 299 5.55 -8.40 -0.02
N GLY A 300 4.71 -7.49 0.42
CA GLY A 300 3.93 -6.57 -0.40
C GLY A 300 3.00 -5.73 0.46
N ALA A 301 2.48 -4.67 -0.14
CA ALA A 301 1.49 -3.80 0.47
C ALA A 301 0.49 -3.29 -0.58
N ASP A 302 -0.71 -2.94 -0.13
CA ASP A 302 -1.64 -2.13 -0.92
C ASP A 302 -2.18 -0.93 -0.14
N LEU A 303 -2.61 0.05 -0.91
CA LEU A 303 -3.37 1.21 -0.50
C LEU A 303 -4.59 1.28 -1.41
N VAL A 304 -5.79 1.10 -0.88
CA VAL A 304 -7.02 0.91 -1.65
C VAL A 304 -8.10 1.94 -1.33
N GLU A 305 -9.18 1.92 -2.10
CA GLU A 305 -10.42 2.69 -1.93
C GLU A 305 -10.26 4.22 -2.04
N ILE A 306 -9.15 4.74 -2.55
CA ILE A 306 -9.06 6.16 -2.86
C ILE A 306 -9.93 6.48 -4.07
N SER A 307 -11.00 7.23 -3.84
CA SER A 307 -12.00 7.61 -4.84
C SER A 307 -11.98 9.13 -5.11
N PRO A 308 -11.15 9.61 -6.05
CA PRO A 308 -10.94 11.04 -6.32
C PRO A 308 -12.21 11.86 -6.60
N PRO A 309 -13.28 11.33 -7.22
CA PRO A 309 -14.51 12.09 -7.45
C PRO A 309 -15.15 12.67 -6.18
N TYR A 310 -14.84 12.11 -5.01
CA TYR A 310 -15.38 12.53 -3.71
C TYR A 310 -14.42 13.41 -2.90
N ASP A 311 -13.26 13.75 -3.46
CA ASP A 311 -12.30 14.70 -2.90
C ASP A 311 -11.65 15.55 -4.01
N PRO A 312 -12.35 16.58 -4.50
CA PRO A 312 -11.85 17.41 -5.59
C PRO A 312 -10.60 18.25 -5.23
N GLN A 313 -10.25 18.38 -3.94
CA GLN A 313 -9.00 18.99 -3.50
C GLN A 313 -7.80 18.05 -3.56
N GLY A 314 -8.01 16.74 -3.70
CA GLY A 314 -6.95 15.74 -3.75
C GLY A 314 -6.27 15.45 -2.41
N THR A 315 -6.83 15.90 -1.29
CA THR A 315 -6.28 15.69 0.06
C THR A 315 -6.11 14.21 0.37
N THR A 316 -7.13 13.40 0.06
CA THR A 316 -7.09 11.93 0.26
C THR A 316 -5.98 11.28 -0.54
N ALA A 317 -5.80 11.67 -1.79
CA ALA A 317 -4.73 11.14 -2.63
C ALA A 317 -3.35 11.61 -2.17
N LEU A 318 -3.22 12.84 -1.64
CA LEU A 318 -1.99 13.32 -1.02
C LEU A 318 -1.64 12.53 0.24
N VAL A 319 -2.63 12.26 1.10
CA VAL A 319 -2.47 11.37 2.27
C VAL A 319 -2.02 9.99 1.80
N GLY A 320 -2.72 9.42 0.82
CA GLY A 320 -2.38 8.12 0.25
C GLY A 320 -0.97 8.05 -0.33
N ALA A 321 -0.52 9.08 -1.04
CA ALA A 321 0.84 9.16 -1.55
C ALA A 321 1.88 9.11 -0.41
N ASN A 322 1.62 9.81 0.70
CA ASN A 322 2.49 9.78 1.89
C ASN A 322 2.48 8.39 2.56
N LEU A 323 1.31 7.76 2.70
CA LEU A 323 1.21 6.40 3.27
C LEU A 323 1.96 5.38 2.40
N ALA A 324 1.82 5.44 1.08
CA ALA A 324 2.56 4.57 0.15
C ALA A 324 4.08 4.76 0.24
N PHE A 325 4.55 6.00 0.46
CA PHE A 325 5.97 6.26 0.74
C PHE A 325 6.42 5.72 2.10
N GLU A 326 5.59 5.83 3.15
CA GLU A 326 5.89 5.20 4.45
C GLU A 326 5.94 3.67 4.35
N MET A 327 5.07 3.05 3.52
CA MET A 327 5.13 1.62 3.23
C MET A 327 6.47 1.24 2.60
N LEU A 328 6.97 2.03 1.63
CA LEU A 328 8.30 1.83 1.06
C LEU A 328 9.40 1.93 2.13
N CYS A 329 9.27 2.89 3.05
CA CYS A 329 10.26 3.13 4.11
C CYS A 329 10.42 1.97 5.11
N VAL A 330 9.44 1.07 5.23
CA VAL A 330 9.48 -0.06 6.17
C VAL A 330 9.78 -1.40 5.52
N LEU A 331 9.96 -1.44 4.18
CA LEU A 331 10.32 -2.67 3.47
C LEU A 331 11.67 -3.22 3.94
N PRO A 332 11.85 -4.55 3.92
CA PRO A 332 13.13 -5.19 4.16
C PRO A 332 14.23 -4.65 3.23
N GLY A 333 15.39 -4.33 3.81
CA GLY A 333 16.55 -3.80 3.08
C GLY A 333 16.70 -2.28 3.14
N VAL A 334 15.66 -1.55 3.55
CA VAL A 334 15.74 -0.09 3.71
C VAL A 334 16.74 0.27 4.81
N GLN A 335 17.66 1.18 4.50
CA GLN A 335 18.62 1.73 5.45
C GLN A 335 18.06 2.99 6.13
N TYR A 336 18.45 3.16 7.38
CA TYR A 336 18.10 4.32 8.19
C TYR A 336 19.38 5.06 8.54
N ARG A 337 19.49 6.32 8.13
CA ARG A 337 20.67 7.14 8.37
C ARG A 337 20.66 7.66 9.82
N ALA A 338 21.83 7.72 10.44
CA ALA A 338 22.01 8.24 11.80
C ALA A 338 21.74 9.77 11.85
#